data_5afbe9572f8075bc22bc1f8a38cb4f97
#
_entry.id   5afbe9572f8075bc22bc1f8a38cb4f97
#
_cell.length_a   1.000
_cell.length_b   1.000
_cell.length_c   1.000
_cell.angle_alpha   90.00
_cell.angle_beta   90.00
_cell.angle_gamma   90.00
#
_symmetry.space_group_name_H-M   'P 1'
#
loop_
_entity.id
_entity.type
_entity.pdbx_description
1 polymer ?
#
loop_
_entity_poly.entity_id
_entity_poly.type
_entity_poly.pdbx_seq_one_letter_code
_entity_poly.pdbx_strand_id
1 'polypeptide(L)'
;MWISGDDKFPYAKTQNKAIKPDFYCGCSSSLTTISPAGPWPGHTYKIRDPETKRQITLVNGELQVEKDLGNQGGYHWICVEKDGYLGFLSPNSHVYIGHNNLGQYVAREYRHWAWELFNTRAHPNGGQLLLTVHGNKMRKMAIQKGTYKLVETDGEGTAWEFLEVHTEND
;
A
#
# COMPACT_ATOMS: atom_id res chain seq x y z
N MET A 1 -66.27 21.18 -9.47
CA MET A 1 -65.86 21.30 -10.87
C MET A 1 -64.50 20.65 -11.03
N TRP A 2 -64.45 19.54 -11.71
CA TRP A 2 -63.26 18.66 -11.90
C TRP A 2 -62.38 19.18 -13.02
N ILE A 3 -61.05 19.18 -12.84
CA ILE A 3 -60.13 19.10 -13.98
C ILE A 3 -59.00 18.15 -13.61
N SER A 4 -58.97 17.07 -14.36
CA SER A 4 -57.92 16.08 -14.46
C SER A 4 -56.74 16.65 -15.27
N GLY A 5 -55.51 16.34 -14.85
CA GLY A 5 -54.31 16.61 -15.62
C GLY A 5 -53.29 15.50 -15.41
N ASP A 6 -53.27 14.57 -16.36
CA ASP A 6 -52.26 13.50 -16.47
C ASP A 6 -50.95 14.09 -17.01
N ASP A 7 -49.93 14.14 -16.24
CA ASP A 7 -48.55 14.37 -16.71
C ASP A 7 -47.75 13.08 -16.73
N LYS A 8 -47.67 12.51 -17.94
CA LYS A 8 -46.80 11.38 -18.27
C LYS A 8 -45.37 11.85 -18.41
N PHE A 9 -44.50 11.40 -17.53
CA PHE A 9 -43.06 11.50 -17.73
C PHE A 9 -42.58 10.45 -18.74
N PRO A 10 -41.81 10.82 -19.77
CA PRO A 10 -41.25 9.86 -20.70
C PRO A 10 -39.98 9.24 -20.11
N TYR A 11 -40.01 7.93 -19.95
CA TYR A 11 -38.84 7.12 -19.66
C TYR A 11 -37.80 7.21 -20.79
N ALA A 12 -36.67 7.82 -20.55
CA ALA A 12 -35.54 7.73 -21.44
C ALA A 12 -34.89 6.35 -21.31
N LYS A 13 -35.01 5.53 -22.35
CA LYS A 13 -34.27 4.28 -22.50
C LYS A 13 -32.81 4.61 -22.77
N THR A 14 -31.96 4.49 -21.75
CA THR A 14 -30.52 4.49 -21.95
C THR A 14 -30.11 3.13 -22.50
N GLN A 15 -29.75 3.10 -23.78
CA GLN A 15 -29.17 1.91 -24.40
C GLN A 15 -27.74 1.75 -23.88
N ASN A 16 -27.50 0.74 -23.05
CA ASN A 16 -26.17 0.26 -22.71
C ASN A 16 -25.53 -0.35 -23.95
N LYS A 17 -24.68 0.42 -24.61
CA LYS A 17 -23.82 -0.07 -25.68
C LYS A 17 -22.66 -0.83 -24.99
N ALA A 18 -22.72 -2.15 -25.03
CA ALA A 18 -21.66 -3.02 -24.58
C ALA A 18 -20.41 -2.75 -25.41
N ILE A 19 -19.38 -2.18 -24.77
CA ILE A 19 -18.04 -2.05 -25.35
C ILE A 19 -17.40 -3.43 -25.25
N LYS A 20 -17.12 -4.04 -26.39
CA LYS A 20 -16.34 -5.28 -26.45
C LYS A 20 -14.91 -4.94 -26.03
N PRO A 21 -14.29 -5.69 -25.10
CA PRO A 21 -12.87 -5.52 -24.83
C PRO A 21 -12.08 -6.09 -26.01
N ASP A 22 -11.27 -5.23 -26.61
CA ASP A 22 -10.27 -5.66 -27.59
C ASP A 22 -9.23 -6.52 -26.87
N PHE A 23 -9.07 -7.74 -27.36
CA PHE A 23 -8.03 -8.68 -26.93
C PHE A 23 -6.66 -8.12 -27.32
N TYR A 24 -5.89 -7.64 -26.33
CA TYR A 24 -4.46 -7.41 -26.49
C TYR A 24 -3.66 -8.57 -25.90
N CYS A 25 -2.79 -9.06 -26.75
CA CYS A 25 -1.88 -10.18 -26.56
C CYS A 25 -0.93 -9.98 -25.38
N GLY A 26 -0.87 -10.96 -24.45
CA GLY A 26 0.30 -11.43 -23.76
C GLY A 26 1.23 -10.43 -23.06
N CYS A 27 0.78 -9.80 -21.97
CA CYS A 27 1.63 -9.47 -20.84
C CYS A 27 0.90 -9.92 -19.59
N SER A 28 1.53 -10.81 -18.79
CA SER A 28 1.02 -11.18 -17.46
C SER A 28 1.10 -9.95 -16.57
N SER A 29 0.08 -9.12 -16.61
CA SER A 29 -0.08 -7.99 -15.71
C SER A 29 -0.74 -8.51 -14.43
N SER A 30 0.05 -8.68 -13.37
CA SER A 30 -0.51 -8.89 -12.05
C SER A 30 -1.49 -7.75 -11.75
N LEU A 31 -2.77 -8.09 -11.63
CA LEU A 31 -3.80 -7.13 -11.26
C LEU A 31 -3.49 -6.64 -9.84
N THR A 32 -3.31 -5.35 -9.71
CA THR A 32 -3.16 -4.70 -8.40
C THR A 32 -4.39 -3.87 -8.08
N THR A 33 -4.94 -4.06 -6.90
CA THR A 33 -6.08 -3.25 -6.40
C THR A 33 -5.65 -2.47 -5.17
N ILE A 34 -6.10 -1.21 -5.07
CA ILE A 34 -5.88 -0.41 -3.86
C ILE A 34 -6.78 -0.97 -2.77
N SER A 35 -6.20 -1.34 -1.62
CA SER A 35 -6.93 -1.75 -0.43
C SER A 35 -7.34 -0.52 0.39
N PRO A 36 -8.59 -0.08 0.35
CA PRO A 36 -9.04 1.08 1.13
C PRO A 36 -9.10 0.78 2.63
N ALA A 37 -9.24 -0.49 2.99
CA ALA A 37 -9.28 -0.93 4.39
C ALA A 37 -7.88 -1.04 5.03
N GLY A 38 -6.81 -0.82 4.26
CA GLY A 38 -5.43 -1.00 4.71
C GLY A 38 -4.92 -2.43 4.51
N PRO A 39 -3.70 -2.72 4.98
CA PRO A 39 -3.10 -4.03 4.84
C PRO A 39 -3.74 -5.05 5.78
N TRP A 40 -3.86 -6.27 5.29
CA TRP A 40 -4.39 -7.41 6.04
C TRP A 40 -3.39 -8.57 6.05
N PRO A 41 -3.23 -9.28 7.19
CA PRO A 41 -2.32 -10.42 7.28
C PRO A 41 -2.63 -11.53 6.26
N GLY A 42 -1.57 -12.11 5.68
CA GLY A 42 -1.67 -13.15 4.67
C GLY A 42 -1.70 -12.65 3.22
N HIS A 43 -1.81 -11.35 3.01
CA HIS A 43 -1.83 -10.73 1.69
C HIS A 43 -0.47 -10.09 1.36
N THR A 44 -0.18 -9.97 0.07
CA THR A 44 1.05 -9.33 -0.44
C THR A 44 0.73 -7.97 -1.03
N TYR A 45 1.55 -6.99 -0.72
CA TYR A 45 1.32 -5.60 -1.14
C TYR A 45 2.56 -4.98 -1.79
N LYS A 46 2.31 -4.05 -2.71
CA LYS A 46 3.21 -2.94 -3.03
C LYS A 46 2.78 -1.77 -2.14
N ILE A 47 3.72 -1.16 -1.44
CA ILE A 47 3.48 -0.01 -0.55
C ILE A 47 3.97 1.24 -1.26
N ARG A 48 3.06 2.11 -1.65
CA ARG A 48 3.32 3.21 -2.59
C ARG A 48 3.00 4.57 -1.98
N ASP A 49 3.86 5.54 -2.25
CA ASP A 49 3.55 6.95 -2.03
C ASP A 49 2.57 7.44 -3.11
N PRO A 50 1.37 7.96 -2.72
CA PRO A 50 0.36 8.38 -3.69
C PRO A 50 0.78 9.59 -4.53
N GLU A 51 1.66 10.44 -4.02
CA GLU A 51 2.10 11.65 -4.69
C GLU A 51 3.11 11.35 -5.80
N THR A 52 4.19 10.67 -5.48
CA THR A 52 5.28 10.39 -6.42
C THR A 52 5.13 9.10 -7.20
N LYS A 53 4.19 8.23 -6.78
CA LYS A 53 3.99 6.86 -7.27
C LYS A 53 5.20 5.94 -7.05
N ARG A 54 6.16 6.38 -6.24
CA ARG A 54 7.28 5.54 -5.82
C ARG A 54 6.83 4.55 -4.74
N GLN A 55 7.46 3.41 -4.70
CA GLN A 55 7.11 2.32 -3.79
C GLN A 55 8.29 1.96 -2.88
N ILE A 56 7.97 1.47 -1.70
CA ILE A 56 8.98 0.97 -0.75
C ILE A 56 9.67 -0.25 -1.38
N THR A 57 10.97 -0.15 -1.60
CA THR A 57 11.76 -1.12 -2.35
C THR A 57 13.06 -1.41 -1.63
N LEU A 58 13.42 -2.69 -1.58
CA LEU A 58 14.72 -3.15 -1.12
C LEU A 58 15.66 -3.30 -2.31
N VAL A 59 16.69 -2.48 -2.38
CA VAL A 59 17.69 -2.45 -3.45
C VAL A 59 19.08 -2.62 -2.86
N ASN A 60 19.78 -3.68 -3.21
CA ASN A 60 21.13 -3.98 -2.69
C ASN A 60 21.24 -3.92 -1.16
N GLY A 61 20.20 -4.38 -0.46
CA GLY A 61 20.14 -4.36 1.01
C GLY A 61 19.76 -3.02 1.63
N GLU A 62 19.48 -2.01 0.83
CA GLU A 62 19.00 -0.68 1.26
C GLU A 62 17.51 -0.53 1.03
N LEU A 63 16.78 -0.09 2.06
CA LEU A 63 15.36 0.21 1.97
C LEU A 63 15.16 1.67 1.58
N GLN A 64 14.43 1.90 0.49
CA GLN A 64 14.20 3.24 -0.04
C GLN A 64 12.89 3.29 -0.84
N VAL A 65 12.43 4.48 -1.23
CA VAL A 65 11.32 4.61 -2.17
C VAL A 65 11.85 4.78 -3.59
N GLU A 66 11.40 3.88 -4.48
CA GLU A 66 11.87 3.82 -5.86
C GLU A 66 10.72 3.76 -6.86
N LYS A 67 11.00 4.14 -8.09
CA LYS A 67 10.14 3.83 -9.23
C LYS A 67 10.05 2.32 -9.39
N ASP A 68 9.12 1.86 -10.20
CA ASP A 68 9.06 0.45 -10.56
C ASP A 68 10.35 0.04 -11.30
N LEU A 69 11.15 -0.79 -10.62
CA LEU A 69 12.41 -1.32 -11.14
C LEU A 69 12.23 -2.68 -11.81
N GLY A 70 10.99 -3.14 -11.99
CA GLY A 70 10.70 -4.48 -12.48
C GLY A 70 11.35 -5.55 -11.58
N ASN A 71 12.07 -6.50 -12.16
CA ASN A 71 12.68 -7.60 -11.41
C ASN A 71 13.97 -7.21 -10.65
N GLN A 72 14.40 -5.95 -10.71
CA GLN A 72 15.67 -5.51 -10.11
C GLN A 72 15.53 -5.03 -8.66
N GLY A 73 14.32 -4.96 -8.13
CA GLY A 73 14.07 -4.48 -6.78
C GLY A 73 13.07 -5.36 -6.02
N GLY A 74 13.26 -5.48 -4.72
CA GLY A 74 12.33 -6.15 -3.82
C GLY A 74 11.24 -5.18 -3.34
N TYR A 75 10.12 -5.10 -4.04
CA TYR A 75 9.02 -4.16 -3.76
C TYR A 75 7.71 -4.84 -3.37
N HIS A 76 7.72 -6.16 -3.21
CA HIS A 76 6.61 -6.92 -2.67
C HIS A 76 6.82 -7.18 -1.18
N TRP A 77 5.78 -6.98 -0.40
CA TRP A 77 5.80 -7.13 1.04
C TRP A 77 4.62 -7.98 1.48
N ILE A 78 4.92 -9.14 2.08
CA ILE A 78 3.89 -9.99 2.69
C ILE A 78 3.52 -9.35 4.02
N CYS A 79 2.24 -9.02 4.21
CA CYS A 79 1.72 -8.60 5.49
C CYS A 79 1.56 -9.81 6.40
N VAL A 80 2.17 -9.77 7.57
CA VAL A 80 2.07 -10.81 8.61
C VAL A 80 1.61 -10.19 9.91
N GLU A 81 1.16 -11.02 10.85
CA GLU A 81 0.74 -10.56 12.17
C GLU A 81 1.50 -11.32 13.26
N LYS A 82 1.85 -10.60 14.32
CA LYS A 82 2.37 -11.14 15.56
C LYS A 82 1.87 -10.31 16.73
N ASP A 83 1.22 -10.95 17.70
CA ASP A 83 0.72 -10.32 18.93
C ASP A 83 -0.19 -9.09 18.67
N GLY A 84 -0.95 -9.10 17.58
CA GLY A 84 -1.82 -8.01 17.16
C GLY A 84 -1.13 -6.89 16.38
N TYR A 85 0.18 -6.99 16.15
CA TYR A 85 0.94 -6.04 15.34
C TYR A 85 1.21 -6.59 13.94
N LEU A 86 1.21 -5.71 12.96
CA LEU A 86 1.56 -6.06 11.60
C LEU A 86 3.08 -6.08 11.40
N GLY A 87 3.54 -6.85 10.43
CA GLY A 87 4.89 -6.83 9.91
C GLY A 87 4.88 -6.94 8.40
N PHE A 88 5.94 -6.48 7.76
CA PHE A 88 6.08 -6.52 6.30
C PHE A 88 7.36 -7.27 5.93
N LEU A 89 7.17 -8.46 5.39
CA LEU A 89 8.22 -9.42 5.08
C LEU A 89 8.51 -9.41 3.57
N SER A 90 9.78 -9.27 3.20
CA SER A 90 10.23 -9.48 1.83
C SER A 90 10.17 -10.97 1.48
N PRO A 91 9.40 -11.38 0.44
CA PRO A 91 9.30 -12.78 0.05
C PRO A 91 10.61 -13.37 -0.48
N ASN A 92 11.46 -12.53 -1.06
CA ASN A 92 12.71 -12.98 -1.69
C ASN A 92 13.89 -13.00 -0.72
N SER A 93 14.01 -11.97 0.10
CA SER A 93 15.16 -11.80 1.03
C SER A 93 14.85 -12.30 2.44
N HIS A 94 13.58 -12.58 2.75
CA HIS A 94 13.11 -13.03 4.07
C HIS A 94 13.47 -12.10 5.22
N VAL A 95 13.56 -10.79 4.93
CA VAL A 95 13.80 -9.74 5.92
C VAL A 95 12.56 -8.89 6.12
N TYR A 96 12.39 -8.39 7.34
CA TYR A 96 11.29 -7.50 7.72
C TYR A 96 11.68 -6.03 7.60
N ILE A 97 10.72 -5.19 7.24
CA ILE A 97 10.85 -3.75 7.45
C ILE A 97 10.81 -3.48 8.95
N GLY A 98 11.74 -2.67 9.43
CA GLY A 98 11.80 -2.20 10.81
C GLY A 98 12.55 -0.88 10.92
N HIS A 99 12.59 -0.29 12.10
CA HIS A 99 13.42 0.89 12.34
C HIS A 99 14.72 0.52 13.03
N ASN A 100 15.70 1.42 13.00
CA ASN A 100 16.92 1.33 13.79
C ASN A 100 16.89 2.35 14.95
N ASN A 101 17.95 2.36 15.76
CA ASN A 101 18.09 3.30 16.88
C ASN A 101 18.29 4.77 16.44
N LEU A 102 18.55 5.02 15.16
CA LEU A 102 18.70 6.36 14.57
C LEU A 102 17.40 6.90 13.96
N GLY A 103 16.29 6.17 14.08
CA GLY A 103 15.02 6.55 13.50
C GLY A 103 14.95 6.41 11.98
N GLN A 104 15.76 5.52 11.40
CA GLN A 104 15.71 5.18 9.98
C GLN A 104 15.00 3.84 9.81
N TYR A 105 14.21 3.69 8.75
CA TYR A 105 13.65 2.40 8.39
C TYR A 105 14.64 1.62 7.53
N VAL A 106 14.77 0.36 7.86
CA VAL A 106 15.70 -0.61 7.24
C VAL A 106 14.97 -1.94 7.05
N ALA A 107 15.53 -2.84 6.24
CA ALA A 107 15.04 -4.22 6.13
C ALA A 107 16.24 -5.17 6.24
N ARG A 108 16.54 -5.61 7.45
CA ARG A 108 17.73 -6.41 7.76
C ARG A 108 17.44 -7.60 8.66
N GLU A 109 16.37 -7.53 9.49
CA GLU A 109 16.05 -8.56 10.46
C GLU A 109 15.23 -9.70 9.83
N TYR A 110 15.63 -10.92 10.14
CA TYR A 110 14.94 -12.16 9.71
C TYR A 110 13.81 -12.55 10.67
N ARG A 111 13.60 -11.81 11.72
CA ARG A 111 12.57 -12.09 12.74
C ARG A 111 11.70 -10.88 12.97
N HIS A 112 10.45 -11.13 13.26
CA HIS A 112 9.46 -10.12 13.61
C HIS A 112 9.63 -9.75 15.10
N TRP A 113 10.62 -8.90 15.38
CA TRP A 113 10.95 -8.38 16.72
C TRP A 113 10.24 -7.04 16.98
N ALA A 114 10.55 -6.42 18.12
CA ALA A 114 9.90 -5.19 18.57
C ALA A 114 10.02 -4.00 17.59
N TRP A 115 11.12 -3.90 16.85
CA TRP A 115 11.34 -2.80 15.88
C TRP A 115 10.69 -3.04 14.51
N GLU A 116 10.22 -4.25 14.26
CA GLU A 116 9.50 -4.66 13.05
C GLU A 116 7.96 -4.71 13.28
N LEU A 117 7.49 -4.27 14.45
CA LEU A 117 6.07 -4.22 14.79
C LEU A 117 5.43 -2.94 14.30
N PHE A 118 4.42 -3.06 13.45
CA PHE A 118 3.69 -1.94 12.88
C PHE A 118 2.24 -1.90 13.34
N ASN A 119 1.73 -0.69 13.46
CA ASN A 119 0.31 -0.39 13.44
C ASN A 119 -0.01 0.45 12.22
N THR A 120 -1.28 0.45 11.81
CA THR A 120 -1.77 1.32 10.74
C THR A 120 -2.86 2.24 11.27
N ARG A 121 -2.95 3.42 10.68
CA ARG A 121 -4.03 4.37 10.94
C ARG A 121 -4.48 4.95 9.61
N ALA A 122 -5.77 4.84 9.30
CA ALA A 122 -6.35 5.45 8.13
C ALA A 122 -6.15 6.99 8.17
N HIS A 123 -5.65 7.54 7.07
CA HIS A 123 -5.53 8.99 6.92
C HIS A 123 -6.85 9.57 6.42
N PRO A 124 -7.33 10.73 6.92
CA PRO A 124 -8.61 11.32 6.50
C PRO A 124 -8.73 11.57 4.99
N ASN A 125 -7.62 11.87 4.34
CA ASN A 125 -7.55 12.15 2.89
C ASN A 125 -7.22 10.91 2.05
N GLY A 126 -7.31 9.71 2.63
CA GLY A 126 -6.97 8.43 2.00
C GLY A 126 -5.56 7.93 2.34
N GLY A 127 -5.33 6.64 2.11
CA GLY A 127 -4.10 5.97 2.48
C GLY A 127 -4.02 5.59 3.96
N GLN A 128 -2.91 4.98 4.33
CA GLN A 128 -2.64 4.46 5.67
C GLN A 128 -1.32 5.02 6.19
N LEU A 129 -1.33 5.57 7.38
CA LEU A 129 -0.11 5.85 8.12
C LEU A 129 0.46 4.53 8.66
N LEU A 130 1.76 4.34 8.52
CA LEU A 130 2.51 3.26 9.17
C LEU A 130 3.17 3.79 10.43
N LEU A 131 2.89 3.15 11.56
CA LEU A 131 3.36 3.57 12.87
C LEU A 131 4.19 2.47 13.53
N THR A 132 5.31 2.86 14.12
CA THR A 132 6.17 1.99 14.94
C THR A 132 6.38 2.59 16.33
N VAL A 133 6.67 1.76 17.30
CA VAL A 133 7.04 2.20 18.64
C VAL A 133 8.54 2.35 18.73
N HIS A 134 9.03 3.55 19.07
CA HIS A 134 10.42 3.80 19.37
C HIS A 134 10.54 4.43 20.77
N GLY A 135 11.15 3.68 21.68
CA GLY A 135 11.12 4.02 23.11
C GLY A 135 9.69 3.95 23.65
N ASN A 136 9.18 5.05 24.14
CA ASN A 136 7.81 5.17 24.68
C ASN A 136 6.85 5.97 23.76
N LYS A 137 7.24 6.21 22.52
CA LYS A 137 6.46 7.00 21.54
C LYS A 137 6.12 6.19 20.32
N MET A 138 4.93 6.44 19.79
CA MET A 138 4.53 6.00 18.46
C MET A 138 4.98 7.01 17.41
N ARG A 139 5.76 6.55 16.44
CA ARG A 139 6.31 7.35 15.36
C ARG A 139 5.72 6.93 14.02
N LYS A 140 5.57 7.87 13.11
CA LYS A 140 5.07 7.64 11.76
C LYS A 140 6.21 7.47 10.78
N MET A 141 6.05 6.57 9.80
CA MET A 141 6.96 6.46 8.67
C MET A 141 6.74 7.60 7.70
N ALA A 142 7.81 8.23 7.27
CA ALA A 142 7.81 9.28 6.27
C ALA A 142 8.98 9.15 5.30
N ILE A 143 8.82 9.73 4.11
CA ILE A 143 9.93 9.93 3.19
C ILE A 143 10.72 11.14 3.67
N GLN A 144 12.02 11.00 3.87
CA GLN A 144 12.89 12.10 4.25
C GLN A 144 12.97 13.11 3.10
N LYS A 145 12.62 14.37 3.39
CA LYS A 145 12.58 15.46 2.40
C LYS A 145 13.90 15.58 1.64
N GLY A 146 13.81 15.65 0.31
CA GLY A 146 14.98 15.77 -0.57
C GLY A 146 15.77 14.48 -0.76
N THR A 147 15.29 13.36 -0.24
CA THR A 147 15.91 12.03 -0.39
C THR A 147 14.84 10.99 -0.74
N TYR A 148 15.27 9.74 -0.92
CA TYR A 148 14.39 8.57 -1.08
C TYR A 148 14.42 7.64 0.14
N LYS A 149 14.98 8.12 1.24
CA LYS A 149 15.10 7.37 2.49
C LYS A 149 13.82 7.45 3.32
N LEU A 150 13.57 6.40 4.07
CA LEU A 150 12.45 6.28 4.97
C LEU A 150 12.90 6.54 6.40
N VAL A 151 12.21 7.45 7.08
CA VAL A 151 12.56 7.89 8.43
C VAL A 151 11.34 7.97 9.32
N GLU A 152 11.56 7.89 10.62
CA GLU A 152 10.55 8.18 11.63
C GLU A 152 10.30 9.69 11.75
N THR A 153 9.05 10.07 11.98
CA THR A 153 8.68 11.44 12.23
C THR A 153 7.59 11.58 13.29
N ASP A 154 7.62 12.66 14.04
CA ASP A 154 6.51 13.12 14.89
C ASP A 154 5.49 13.95 14.11
N GLY A 155 5.82 14.37 12.88
CA GLY A 155 4.96 15.16 11.98
C GLY A 155 3.82 14.35 11.37
N GLU A 156 3.38 14.75 10.18
CA GLU A 156 2.21 14.12 9.53
C GLU A 156 2.47 12.69 9.07
N GLY A 157 3.69 12.38 8.67
CA GLY A 157 4.04 11.10 8.06
C GLY A 157 3.59 11.01 6.59
N THR A 158 3.84 9.89 5.96
CA THR A 158 3.36 9.60 4.60
C THR A 158 2.14 8.71 4.67
N ALA A 159 1.07 9.11 3.98
CA ALA A 159 -0.15 8.30 3.84
C ALA A 159 0.04 7.31 2.69
N TRP A 160 0.42 6.09 3.02
CA TRP A 160 0.76 5.04 2.06
C TRP A 160 -0.46 4.41 1.40
N GLU A 161 -0.38 4.15 0.11
CA GLU A 161 -1.31 3.26 -0.59
C GLU A 161 -0.80 1.81 -0.52
N PHE A 162 -1.69 0.90 -0.18
CA PHE A 162 -1.44 -0.53 -0.22
C PHE A 162 -2.10 -1.12 -1.46
N LEU A 163 -1.27 -1.51 -2.43
CA LEU A 163 -1.71 -2.16 -3.66
C LEU A 163 -1.56 -3.66 -3.50
N GLU A 164 -2.69 -4.33 -3.30
CA GLU A 164 -2.70 -5.78 -3.17
C GLU A 164 -2.28 -6.45 -4.48
N VAL A 165 -1.38 -7.41 -4.37
CA VAL A 165 -0.88 -8.19 -5.50
C VAL A 165 -1.58 -9.54 -5.49
N HIS A 166 -2.39 -9.78 -6.51
CA HIS A 166 -3.04 -11.07 -6.73
C HIS A 166 -2.16 -11.94 -7.61
N THR A 167 -1.81 -13.12 -7.15
CA THR A 167 -1.20 -14.16 -7.99
C THR A 167 -2.30 -14.92 -8.71
N GLU A 168 -2.19 -15.11 -10.01
CA GLU A 168 -3.21 -15.76 -10.87
C GLU A 168 -3.43 -17.26 -10.58
N ASN A 169 -3.15 -17.76 -9.38
CA ASN A 169 -3.22 -19.17 -9.03
C ASN A 169 -4.06 -19.43 -7.76
N ASP A 170 -5.21 -18.74 -7.63
CA ASP A 170 -6.25 -19.17 -6.69
C ASP A 170 -7.62 -19.24 -7.37
#